data_4197532de6f750a6b9f419e7127a262a
#
_entry.id   4197532de6f750a6b9f419e7127a262a
#
_cell.length_a   1.000
_cell.length_b   1.000
_cell.length_c   1.000
_cell.angle_alpha   90.00
_cell.angle_beta   90.00
_cell.angle_gamma   90.00
#
_symmetry.space_group_name_H-M   'P 1'
#
loop_
_entity.id
_entity.type
_entity.pdbx_description
1 polymer ?
#
loop_
_entity_poly.entity_id
_entity_poly.type
_entity_poly.pdbx_seq_one_letter_code
_entity_poly.pdbx_strand_id
1 'polypeptide(L)' 'MKYVIIFLLSTTGIEEIRMKTPDCNKLAESWRQVNTTYYFEINEDPKLQGNYTPDGRLLVGYMCE' A
#
# COMPACT_ATOMS: atom_id res chain seq x y z
N MET A 1 -18.75 -11.94 2.88
CA MET A 1 -17.43 -11.42 3.24
C MET A 1 -16.70 -10.94 2.01
N LYS A 2 -16.03 -9.83 2.13
CA LYS A 2 -15.29 -9.22 1.03
C LYS A 2 -13.80 -9.48 1.17
N TYR A 3 -13.08 -9.19 0.10
CA TYR A 3 -11.62 -9.23 0.11
C TYR A 3 -11.08 -7.86 -0.26
N VAL A 4 -9.98 -7.48 0.38
CA VAL A 4 -9.17 -6.36 -0.05
C VAL A 4 -7.88 -6.90 -0.65
N ILE A 5 -7.47 -6.33 -1.77
CA ILE A 5 -6.19 -6.66 -2.40
C ILE A 5 -5.34 -5.40 -2.37
N ILE A 6 -4.21 -5.47 -1.70
CA ILE A 6 -3.29 -4.35 -1.56
C ILE A 6 -2.14 -4.56 -2.54
N PHE A 7 -1.86 -3.55 -3.34
CA PHE A 7 -0.82 -3.61 -4.37
C PHE A 7 0.40 -2.84 -3.92
N LEU A 8 1.54 -3.51 -3.94
CA LEU A 8 2.83 -2.94 -3.58
C LEU A 8 3.79 -3.08 -4.75
N LEU A 9 4.53 -2.02 -5.03
CA LEU A 9 5.57 -2.04 -6.06
C LEU A 9 6.92 -2.29 -5.41
N SER A 10 7.57 -3.37 -5.81
CA SER A 10 8.91 -3.74 -5.36
C SER A 10 9.87 -3.71 -6.53
N THR A 11 11.15 -3.99 -6.26
CA THR A 11 12.18 -4.06 -7.31
C THR A 11 11.95 -5.21 -8.28
N THR A 12 11.15 -6.20 -7.90
CA THR A 12 10.84 -7.37 -8.73
C THR A 12 9.49 -7.27 -9.42
N GLY A 13 8.74 -6.17 -9.20
CA GLY A 13 7.44 -5.96 -9.80
C GLY A 13 6.35 -5.67 -8.78
N ILE A 14 5.10 -5.87 -9.18
CA ILE A 14 3.96 -5.60 -8.32
C ILE A 14 3.61 -6.85 -7.51
N GLU A 15 3.51 -6.66 -6.20
CA GLU A 15 3.07 -7.70 -5.28
C GLU A 15 1.64 -7.43 -4.83
N GLU A 16 0.91 -8.49 -4.56
CA GLU A 16 -0.48 -8.41 -4.09
C GLU A 16 -0.58 -9.06 -2.72
N ILE A 17 -1.26 -8.35 -1.80
CA ILE A 17 -1.60 -8.91 -0.50
C ILE A 17 -3.12 -8.98 -0.42
N ARG A 18 -3.65 -10.19 -0.31
CA ARG A 18 -5.10 -10.42 -0.28
C ARG A 18 -5.54 -10.79 1.13
N MET A 19 -6.52 -10.04 1.65
CA MET A 19 -7.03 -10.27 2.99
C MET A 19 -8.55 -10.26 2.99
N LYS A 20 -9.11 -11.12 3.84
CA LYS A 20 -10.55 -11.21 4.04
C LYS A 20 -11.01 -10.17 5.04
N THR A 21 -12.08 -9.46 4.73
CA THR A 21 -12.56 -8.40 5.59
C THR A 21 -14.07 -8.14 5.39
N PRO A 22 -14.81 -7.77 6.44
CA PRO A 22 -16.18 -7.28 6.27
C PRO A 22 -16.23 -5.84 5.74
N ASP A 23 -15.14 -5.06 5.91
CA ASP A 23 -15.07 -3.68 5.45
C ASP A 23 -13.72 -3.45 4.78
N CYS A 24 -13.73 -3.52 3.47
CA CYS A 24 -12.54 -3.41 2.63
C CYS A 24 -11.83 -2.06 2.78
N ASN A 25 -12.58 -0.96 2.76
CA ASN A 25 -11.98 0.37 2.84
C ASN A 25 -11.33 0.60 4.20
N LYS A 26 -12.00 0.16 5.26
CA LYS A 26 -11.49 0.32 6.62
C LYS A 26 -10.22 -0.48 6.83
N LEU A 27 -10.18 -1.72 6.36
CA LEU A 27 -8.99 -2.54 6.49
C LEU A 27 -7.83 -1.98 5.67
N ALA A 28 -8.08 -1.50 4.45
CA ALA A 28 -7.04 -0.91 3.61
C ALA A 28 -6.43 0.31 4.29
N GLU A 29 -7.24 1.19 4.84
CA GLU A 29 -6.77 2.37 5.57
C GLU A 29 -5.94 1.99 6.78
N SER A 30 -6.44 1.05 7.58
CA SER A 30 -5.77 0.57 8.77
C SER A 30 -4.42 -0.09 8.42
N TRP A 31 -4.40 -0.90 7.38
CA TRP A 31 -3.19 -1.57 6.91
C TRP A 31 -2.13 -0.53 6.51
N ARG A 32 -2.55 0.50 5.77
CA ARG A 32 -1.66 1.57 5.35
C ARG A 32 -1.05 2.29 6.56
N GLN A 33 -1.85 2.62 7.55
CA GLN A 33 -1.39 3.34 8.74
C GLN A 33 -0.41 2.52 9.58
N VAL A 34 -0.64 1.22 9.67
CA VAL A 34 0.18 0.33 10.51
C VAL A 34 1.45 -0.12 9.78
N ASN A 35 1.36 -0.38 8.49
CA ASN A 35 2.43 -1.04 7.74
C ASN A 35 3.24 -0.13 6.83
N THR A 36 2.81 1.14 6.66
CA THR A 36 3.54 2.07 5.79
C THR A 36 3.75 3.40 6.48
N THR A 37 4.76 4.14 5.97
CA THR A 37 5.03 5.50 6.39
C THR A 37 5.05 6.37 5.13
N TYR A 38 4.41 7.52 5.21
CA TYR A 38 4.44 8.48 4.11
C TYR A 38 5.83 9.08 3.99
N TYR A 39 6.38 9.01 2.79
CA TYR A 39 7.70 9.51 2.50
C TYR A 39 7.62 10.65 1.49
N PHE A 40 8.25 11.76 1.83
CA PHE A 40 8.26 12.96 0.99
C PHE A 40 9.63 13.60 1.06
N GLU A 41 10.23 13.84 -0.10
CA GLU A 41 11.49 14.60 -0.20
C GLU A 41 11.31 15.77 -1.16
N ILE A 42 11.71 16.96 -0.70
CA ILE A 42 11.47 18.21 -1.41
C ILE A 42 12.24 18.27 -2.73
N ASN A 43 13.42 17.69 -2.78
CA ASN A 43 14.30 17.75 -3.95
C ASN A 43 14.26 16.49 -4.81
N GLU A 44 13.33 15.59 -4.54
CA GLU A 44 13.21 14.34 -5.26
C GLU A 44 12.10 14.38 -6.31
N ASP A 45 12.14 13.43 -7.25
CA ASP A 45 11.11 13.25 -8.25
C ASP A 45 9.77 13.00 -7.55
N PRO A 46 8.70 13.74 -7.88
CA PRO A 46 7.37 13.52 -7.30
C PRO A 46 6.87 12.08 -7.41
N LYS A 47 7.37 11.30 -8.36
CA LYS A 47 7.01 9.89 -8.51
C LYS A 47 7.48 9.03 -7.34
N LEU A 48 8.43 9.50 -6.56
CA LEU A 48 8.96 8.78 -5.41
C LEU A 48 8.22 9.08 -4.12
N GLN A 49 7.28 10.03 -4.15
CA GLN A 49 6.45 10.33 -3.00
C GLN A 49 5.37 9.27 -2.81
N GLY A 50 5.09 8.92 -1.57
CA GLY A 50 4.03 7.99 -1.26
C GLY A 50 4.26 7.27 0.05
N ASN A 51 3.48 6.23 0.28
CA ASN A 51 3.57 5.40 1.47
C ASN A 51 4.45 4.19 1.17
N TYR A 52 5.46 3.99 1.99
CA TYR A 52 6.42 2.90 1.84
C TYR A 52 6.40 1.97 3.04
N THR A 53 6.52 0.68 2.78
CA THR A 53 6.72 -0.31 3.84
C THR A 53 8.13 -0.17 4.41
N PRO A 54 8.39 -0.72 5.61
CA PRO A 54 9.73 -0.66 6.21
C PRO A 54 10.83 -1.28 5.34
N ASP A 55 10.47 -2.22 4.47
CA ASP A 55 11.42 -2.86 3.55
C ASP A 55 11.52 -2.15 2.19
N GLY A 56 10.88 -0.98 2.05
CA GLY A 56 11.05 -0.13 0.86
C GLY A 56 10.09 -0.37 -0.28
N ARG A 57 9.01 -1.10 -0.09
CA ARG A 57 8.00 -1.31 -1.12
C ARG A 57 7.00 -0.15 -1.14
N LEU A 58 6.66 0.33 -2.32
CA LEU A 58 5.73 1.44 -2.47
C LEU A 58 4.28 0.92 -2.51
N LEU A 59 3.43 1.50 -1.68
CA LEU A 59 2.00 1.22 -1.73
C LEU A 59 1.40 1.91 -2.96
N VAL A 60 0.97 1.13 -3.93
CA VAL A 60 0.38 1.63 -5.17
C VAL A 60 -1.10 1.94 -4.98
N GLY A 61 -1.80 1.07 -4.28
CA GLY A 61 -3.22 1.22 -4.04
C GLY A 61 -3.84 -0.06 -3.54
N TYR A 62 -5.17 -0.10 -3.56
CA TYR A 62 -5.89 -1.30 -3.18
C TYR A 62 -7.16 -1.45 -4.01
N MET A 63 -7.69 -2.65 -4.03
CA MET A 63 -8.92 -2.97 -4.71
C MET A 63 -9.81 -3.80 -3.80
N CYS A 64 -11.12 -3.56 -3.86
CA CYS A 64 -12.11 -4.33 -3.12
C CYS A 64 -12.75 -5.37 -4.05
N GLU A 65 -12.84 -6.58 -3.55
CA GLU A 65 -13.44 -7.68 -4.28
C GLU A 65 -14.74 -8.14 -3.65
#